data_4e363851b85e067e45247a88fa0cea9a
#
_entry.id   4e363851b85e067e45247a88fa0cea9a
#
_cell.length_a   1.000
_cell.length_b   1.000
_cell.length_c   1.000
_cell.angle_alpha   90.00
_cell.angle_beta   90.00
_cell.angle_gamma   90.00
#
_symmetry.space_group_name_H-M   'P 1'
#
loop_
_entity.id
_entity.type
_entity.pdbx_description
1 polymer ?
#
loop_
_entity_poly.entity_id
_entity_poly.type
_entity_poly.pdbx_seq_one_letter_code
_entity_poly.pdbx_strand_id
1 'polypeptide(L)'
;MGKFLYYTFLLFIGIFSCIALFSLSIVWKFGNDLPDYRYLQSYKTKAMSRLYSNSDNIIEEYAEEKRVFIPYEAIPEQLINAFIVTEDKNFFKHDGIDFKGISRATFTNIKNIIYGRRLVGASTITQQVAKNFLLTNEVSIDRKIKEALLALRIERTLSKEKILELYLNEIFLGYRSYGIVVAAQNYFNKSIDELKISEIAFLAGLPKGPNNYHPI
;
A
#
# COMPACT_ATOMS: atom_id res chain seq x y z
N MET A 1 17.67 48.49 2.08
CA MET A 1 16.78 47.44 1.51
C MET A 1 17.54 46.46 0.62
N GLY A 2 18.37 46.84 -0.32
CA GLY A 2 19.08 45.92 -1.24
C GLY A 2 19.98 44.87 -0.56
N LYS A 3 20.76 45.24 0.45
CA LYS A 3 21.65 44.31 1.17
C LYS A 3 20.86 43.26 1.96
N PHE A 4 19.73 43.62 2.56
CA PHE A 4 18.86 42.68 3.28
C PHE A 4 18.27 41.64 2.34
N LEU A 5 17.71 42.05 1.19
CA LEU A 5 17.20 41.15 0.14
C LEU A 5 18.30 40.23 -0.42
N TYR A 6 19.51 40.73 -0.59
CA TYR A 6 20.65 39.95 -1.04
C TYR A 6 21.04 38.85 -0.04
N TYR A 7 21.15 39.16 1.26
CA TYR A 7 21.47 38.15 2.27
C TYR A 7 20.36 37.15 2.49
N THR A 8 19.06 37.53 2.42
CA THR A 8 17.94 36.59 2.47
C THR A 8 17.94 35.66 1.26
N PHE A 9 18.24 36.15 0.07
CA PHE A 9 18.37 35.33 -1.14
C PHE A 9 19.52 34.31 -1.02
N LEU A 10 20.69 34.72 -0.55
CA LEU A 10 21.80 33.81 -0.29
C LEU A 10 21.46 32.73 0.74
N LEU A 11 20.75 33.11 1.81
CA LEU A 11 20.29 32.19 2.82
C LEU A 11 19.34 31.10 2.20
N PHE A 12 18.39 31.54 1.35
CA PHE A 12 17.50 30.62 0.65
C PHE A 12 18.25 29.65 -0.29
N ILE A 13 19.24 30.16 -1.05
CA ILE A 13 20.08 29.31 -1.89
C ILE A 13 20.86 28.31 -1.04
N GLY A 14 21.44 28.72 0.08
CA GLY A 14 22.17 27.86 1.00
C GLY A 14 21.30 26.75 1.55
N ILE A 15 20.09 27.08 2.05
CA ILE A 15 19.14 26.10 2.56
C ILE A 15 18.71 25.13 1.45
N PHE A 16 18.39 25.65 0.26
CA PHE A 16 18.00 24.81 -0.88
C PHE A 16 19.11 23.85 -1.30
N SER A 17 20.36 24.33 -1.36
CA SER A 17 21.52 23.50 -1.68
C SER A 17 21.75 22.41 -0.63
N CYS A 18 21.62 22.73 0.66
CA CYS A 18 21.72 21.72 1.73
C CYS A 18 20.63 20.65 1.62
N ILE A 19 19.38 21.04 1.35
CA ILE A 19 18.27 20.10 1.15
C ILE A 19 18.53 19.22 -0.07
N ALA A 20 18.99 19.79 -1.18
CA ALA A 20 19.30 19.05 -2.41
C ALA A 20 20.43 18.03 -2.19
N LEU A 21 21.52 18.42 -1.56
CA LEU A 21 22.65 17.54 -1.22
C LEU A 21 22.22 16.43 -0.27
N PHE A 22 21.41 16.73 0.74
CA PHE A 22 20.85 15.74 1.66
C PHE A 22 19.97 14.74 0.94
N SER A 23 19.08 15.21 0.06
CA SER A 23 18.22 14.35 -0.75
C SER A 23 19.02 13.43 -1.68
N LEU A 24 20.06 13.98 -2.33
CA LEU A 24 20.99 13.20 -3.17
C LEU A 24 21.72 12.13 -2.36
N SER A 25 22.17 12.45 -1.15
CA SER A 25 22.85 11.48 -0.27
C SER A 25 21.93 10.32 0.14
N ILE A 26 20.64 10.61 0.40
CA ILE A 26 19.63 9.58 0.67
C ILE A 26 19.45 8.67 -0.55
N VAL A 27 19.22 9.25 -1.72
CA VAL A 27 19.04 8.48 -2.96
C VAL A 27 20.28 7.63 -3.27
N TRP A 28 21.48 8.17 -3.08
CA TRP A 28 22.72 7.45 -3.30
C TRP A 28 22.89 6.29 -2.29
N LYS A 29 22.69 6.55 -0.99
CA LYS A 29 22.84 5.55 0.07
C LYS A 29 21.85 4.39 -0.07
N PHE A 30 20.58 4.69 -0.30
CA PHE A 30 19.51 3.69 -0.32
C PHE A 30 19.18 3.18 -1.71
N GLY A 31 19.50 3.93 -2.76
CA GLY A 31 19.13 3.59 -4.14
C GLY A 31 19.81 2.36 -4.71
N ASN A 32 21.03 2.04 -4.23
CA ASN A 32 21.80 0.88 -4.68
C ASN A 32 21.41 -0.42 -3.95
N ASP A 33 20.80 -0.32 -2.78
CA ASP A 33 20.42 -1.44 -1.92
C ASP A 33 18.91 -1.73 -1.97
N LEU A 34 18.25 -1.36 -3.08
CA LEU A 34 16.84 -1.64 -3.27
C LEU A 34 16.65 -3.00 -3.93
N PRO A 35 15.69 -3.81 -3.44
CA PRO A 35 15.36 -5.08 -4.07
C PRO A 35 14.83 -4.87 -5.51
N ASP A 36 14.96 -5.90 -6.34
CA ASP A 36 14.45 -5.85 -7.70
C ASP A 36 12.91 -5.89 -7.68
N TYR A 37 12.31 -4.83 -8.21
CA TYR A 37 10.85 -4.66 -8.30
C TYR A 37 10.27 -5.10 -9.65
N ARG A 38 11.13 -5.42 -10.63
CA ARG A 38 10.70 -5.73 -12.01
C ARG A 38 9.89 -7.01 -12.09
N TYR A 39 10.14 -7.97 -11.19
CA TYR A 39 9.37 -9.21 -11.15
C TYR A 39 7.88 -8.97 -10.87
N LEU A 40 7.50 -7.83 -10.29
CA LEU A 40 6.09 -7.49 -10.04
C LEU A 40 5.27 -7.37 -11.34
N GLN A 41 5.91 -7.10 -12.49
CA GLN A 41 5.22 -7.08 -13.77
C GLN A 41 4.62 -8.43 -14.14
N SER A 42 5.35 -9.50 -13.86
CA SER A 42 4.94 -10.87 -14.17
C SER A 42 4.50 -11.65 -12.93
N TYR A 43 4.34 -10.95 -11.80
CA TYR A 43 3.95 -11.60 -10.56
C TYR A 43 2.59 -12.27 -10.70
N LYS A 44 2.59 -13.57 -10.39
CA LYS A 44 1.39 -14.39 -10.17
C LYS A 44 1.45 -14.89 -8.74
N THR A 45 0.34 -14.86 -8.04
CA THR A 45 0.27 -15.40 -6.68
C THR A 45 0.75 -16.85 -6.64
N LYS A 46 1.33 -17.26 -5.50
CA LYS A 46 1.70 -18.66 -5.28
C LYS A 46 0.45 -19.52 -5.44
N ALA A 47 0.49 -20.50 -6.35
CA ALA A 47 -0.63 -21.39 -6.57
C ALA A 47 -0.85 -22.25 -5.32
N MET A 48 -2.13 -22.40 -4.93
CA MET A 48 -2.53 -23.41 -3.95
C MET A 48 -2.46 -24.78 -4.59
N SER A 49 -1.87 -25.76 -3.91
CA SER A 49 -1.97 -27.15 -4.32
C SER A 49 -3.24 -27.75 -3.73
N ARG A 50 -4.14 -28.22 -4.58
CA ARG A 50 -5.38 -28.89 -4.19
C ARG A 50 -5.31 -30.36 -4.54
N LEU A 51 -5.62 -31.22 -3.57
CA LEU A 51 -5.77 -32.63 -3.77
C LEU A 51 -7.28 -32.94 -4.00
N TYR A 52 -7.56 -33.57 -5.12
CA TYR A 52 -8.93 -33.95 -5.47
C TYR A 52 -9.13 -35.46 -5.32
N SER A 53 -10.35 -35.87 -4.94
CA SER A 53 -10.79 -37.27 -5.01
C SER A 53 -11.12 -37.66 -6.47
N ASN A 54 -11.33 -38.97 -6.71
CA ASN A 54 -11.80 -39.46 -8.01
C ASN A 54 -13.18 -38.88 -8.42
N SER A 55 -13.91 -38.29 -7.49
CA SER A 55 -15.22 -37.63 -7.69
C SER A 55 -15.13 -36.10 -7.74
N ASP A 56 -13.95 -35.53 -8.07
CA ASP A 56 -13.69 -34.12 -8.14
C ASP A 56 -13.95 -33.29 -6.84
N ASN A 57 -14.12 -33.97 -5.72
CA ASN A 57 -14.23 -33.31 -4.43
C ASN A 57 -12.83 -32.96 -3.90
N ILE A 58 -12.65 -31.74 -3.37
CA ILE A 58 -11.42 -31.33 -2.72
C ILE A 58 -11.27 -32.14 -1.43
N ILE A 59 -10.21 -32.97 -1.36
CA ILE A 59 -9.83 -33.73 -0.16
C ILE A 59 -9.04 -32.84 0.78
N GLU A 60 -8.07 -32.08 0.25
CA GLU A 60 -7.18 -31.27 1.06
C GLU A 60 -6.59 -30.11 0.24
N GLU A 61 -6.39 -28.97 0.90
CA GLU A 61 -5.74 -27.80 0.34
C GLU A 61 -4.40 -27.58 1.06
N TYR A 62 -3.30 -27.69 0.33
CA TYR A 62 -1.96 -27.41 0.84
C TYR A 62 -1.56 -25.98 0.46
N ALA A 63 -1.64 -25.07 1.42
CA ALA A 63 -1.09 -23.73 1.30
C ALA A 63 -0.68 -23.24 2.69
N GLU A 64 0.51 -22.64 2.80
CA GLU A 64 0.90 -21.89 4.00
C GLU A 64 -0.08 -20.72 4.26
N GLU A 65 -0.57 -20.11 3.17
CA GLU A 65 -1.58 -19.05 3.18
C GLU A 65 -2.55 -19.27 2.03
N LYS A 66 -3.85 -19.20 2.33
CA LYS A 66 -4.88 -19.24 1.28
C LYS A 66 -4.82 -17.94 0.49
N ARG A 67 -4.50 -18.04 -0.79
CA ARG A 67 -4.45 -16.91 -1.74
C ARG A 67 -5.15 -17.30 -3.02
N VAL A 68 -6.10 -16.51 -3.45
CA VAL A 68 -6.82 -16.67 -4.72
C VAL A 68 -6.57 -15.43 -5.54
N PHE A 69 -5.86 -15.60 -6.66
CA PHE A 69 -5.57 -14.50 -7.56
C PHE A 69 -6.80 -14.10 -8.36
N ILE A 70 -7.01 -12.80 -8.47
CA ILE A 70 -8.02 -12.22 -9.34
C ILE A 70 -7.38 -11.12 -10.20
N PRO A 71 -7.55 -11.13 -11.53
CA PRO A 71 -7.09 -10.06 -12.41
C PRO A 71 -7.92 -8.79 -12.16
N TYR A 72 -7.29 -7.63 -12.44
CA TYR A 72 -7.91 -6.32 -12.21
C TYR A 72 -9.29 -6.17 -12.85
N GLU A 73 -9.43 -6.66 -14.08
CA GLU A 73 -10.65 -6.56 -14.89
C GLU A 73 -11.84 -7.34 -14.29
N ALA A 74 -11.54 -8.33 -13.44
CA ALA A 74 -12.57 -9.13 -12.76
C ALA A 74 -12.92 -8.59 -11.37
N ILE A 75 -12.30 -7.48 -10.92
CA ILE A 75 -12.61 -6.88 -9.62
C ILE A 75 -13.74 -5.87 -9.78
N PRO A 76 -14.84 -5.96 -9.03
CA PRO A 76 -15.93 -4.98 -9.09
C PRO A 76 -15.45 -3.56 -8.82
N GLU A 77 -15.86 -2.60 -9.64
CA GLU A 77 -15.45 -1.20 -9.54
C GLU A 77 -15.80 -0.58 -8.16
N GLN A 78 -16.94 -0.96 -7.60
CA GLN A 78 -17.35 -0.49 -6.27
C GLN A 78 -16.36 -0.91 -5.18
N LEU A 79 -15.79 -2.11 -5.29
CA LEU A 79 -14.78 -2.61 -4.35
C LEU A 79 -13.46 -1.86 -4.52
N ILE A 80 -13.00 -1.67 -5.76
CA ILE A 80 -11.81 -0.85 -6.07
C ILE A 80 -11.95 0.54 -5.47
N ASN A 81 -13.07 1.21 -5.74
CA ASN A 81 -13.34 2.57 -5.28
C ASN A 81 -13.38 2.66 -3.74
N ALA A 82 -13.93 1.66 -3.06
CA ALA A 82 -13.97 1.64 -1.59
C ALA A 82 -12.56 1.60 -0.98
N PHE A 83 -11.66 0.78 -1.50
CA PHE A 83 -10.28 0.73 -1.04
C PHE A 83 -9.51 2.01 -1.37
N ILE A 84 -9.68 2.57 -2.57
CA ILE A 84 -9.05 3.85 -2.95
C ILE A 84 -9.47 4.97 -2.02
N VAL A 85 -10.77 5.14 -1.79
CA VAL A 85 -11.29 6.22 -0.93
C VAL A 85 -10.81 6.08 0.52
N THR A 86 -10.66 4.84 1.00
CA THR A 86 -10.29 4.55 2.39
C THR A 86 -8.79 4.68 2.62
N GLU A 87 -7.98 4.17 1.71
CA GLU A 87 -6.53 4.06 1.86
C GLU A 87 -5.76 5.18 1.16
N ASP A 88 -6.15 5.54 -0.06
CA ASP A 88 -5.39 6.47 -0.90
C ASP A 88 -6.30 7.20 -1.89
N LYS A 89 -7.11 8.13 -1.42
CA LYS A 89 -8.11 8.83 -2.23
C LYS A 89 -7.55 9.63 -3.43
N ASN A 90 -6.26 9.89 -3.44
CA ASN A 90 -5.56 10.58 -4.51
C ASN A 90 -4.75 9.62 -5.40
N PHE A 91 -4.95 8.31 -5.30
CA PHE A 91 -4.15 7.27 -5.93
C PHE A 91 -3.85 7.54 -7.41
N PHE A 92 -4.85 7.94 -8.18
CA PHE A 92 -4.68 8.26 -9.61
C PHE A 92 -4.05 9.65 -9.90
N LYS A 93 -3.71 10.43 -8.86
CA LYS A 93 -3.23 11.82 -8.99
C LYS A 93 -1.79 12.04 -8.57
N HIS A 94 -1.11 11.00 -8.11
CA HIS A 94 0.29 11.06 -7.69
C HIS A 94 1.09 9.90 -8.25
N ASP A 95 2.41 10.03 -8.28
CA ASP A 95 3.35 9.04 -8.82
C ASP A 95 4.04 8.28 -7.66
N GLY A 96 3.27 7.58 -6.84
CA GLY A 96 3.74 6.72 -5.75
C GLY A 96 3.79 7.38 -4.37
N ILE A 97 3.90 8.70 -4.28
CA ILE A 97 3.89 9.46 -3.03
C ILE A 97 2.86 10.59 -3.10
N ASP A 98 1.92 10.62 -2.16
CA ASP A 98 0.95 11.72 -2.03
C ASP A 98 1.50 12.81 -1.09
N PHE A 99 2.27 13.77 -1.63
CA PHE A 99 2.80 14.90 -0.85
C PHE A 99 1.69 15.76 -0.22
N LYS A 100 0.54 15.89 -0.87
CA LYS A 100 -0.63 16.61 -0.33
C LYS A 100 -1.23 15.84 0.86
N GLY A 101 -1.32 14.54 0.73
CA GLY A 101 -1.75 13.64 1.80
C GLY A 101 -0.82 13.67 3.01
N ILE A 102 0.50 13.65 2.77
CA ILE A 102 1.51 13.76 3.83
C ILE A 102 1.38 15.09 4.56
N SER A 103 1.31 16.22 3.84
CA SER A 103 1.13 17.55 4.46
C SER A 103 -0.12 17.58 5.32
N ARG A 104 -1.26 17.14 4.79
CA ARG A 104 -2.52 17.08 5.54
C ARG A 104 -2.41 16.19 6.79
N ALA A 105 -1.82 14.99 6.66
CA ALA A 105 -1.63 14.09 7.78
C ALA A 105 -0.70 14.70 8.85
N THR A 106 0.35 15.39 8.46
CA THR A 106 1.27 16.08 9.37
C THR A 106 0.52 17.13 10.21
N PHE A 107 -0.27 18.02 9.59
CA PHE A 107 -1.08 19.00 10.32
C PHE A 107 -2.12 18.35 11.22
N THR A 108 -2.76 17.28 10.76
CA THR A 108 -3.73 16.53 11.56
C THR A 108 -3.05 15.85 12.75
N ASN A 109 -1.88 15.27 12.54
CA ASN A 109 -1.14 14.55 13.58
C ASN A 109 -0.59 15.48 14.66
N ILE A 110 -0.18 16.72 14.33
CA ILE A 110 0.17 17.73 15.33
C ILE A 110 -1.02 17.98 16.27
N LYS A 111 -2.23 18.16 15.71
CA LYS A 111 -3.44 18.31 16.51
C LYS A 111 -3.75 17.04 17.31
N ASN A 112 -3.64 15.87 16.69
CA ASN A 112 -3.93 14.60 17.34
C ASN A 112 -2.98 14.32 18.52
N ILE A 113 -1.71 14.69 18.42
CA ILE A 113 -0.74 14.58 19.54
C ILE A 113 -1.20 15.45 20.71
N ILE A 114 -1.59 16.71 20.45
CA ILE A 114 -2.04 17.64 21.48
C ILE A 114 -3.29 17.11 22.22
N TYR A 115 -4.21 16.46 21.46
CA TYR A 115 -5.48 15.97 22.00
C TYR A 115 -5.46 14.47 22.39
N GLY A 116 -4.30 13.82 22.41
CA GLY A 116 -4.17 12.39 22.75
C GLY A 116 -4.92 11.44 21.80
N ARG A 117 -5.12 11.83 20.51
CA ARG A 117 -5.82 11.05 19.50
C ARG A 117 -4.85 10.17 18.70
N ARG A 118 -5.37 9.13 18.06
CA ARG A 118 -4.58 8.28 17.16
C ARG A 118 -4.01 9.06 15.99
N LEU A 119 -2.78 8.74 15.63
CA LEU A 119 -2.13 9.30 14.45
C LEU A 119 -2.76 8.77 13.16
N VAL A 120 -2.85 9.63 12.16
CA VAL A 120 -3.35 9.30 10.81
C VAL A 120 -2.17 8.93 9.93
N GLY A 121 -2.25 7.78 9.27
CA GLY A 121 -1.27 7.36 8.27
C GLY A 121 -1.39 8.16 6.97
N ALA A 122 -0.29 8.26 6.24
CA ALA A 122 -0.22 8.91 4.92
C ALA A 122 0.53 8.03 3.89
N SER A 123 0.60 6.73 4.12
CA SER A 123 1.20 5.80 3.16
C SER A 123 0.23 5.57 2.01
N THR A 124 0.75 5.62 0.78
CA THR A 124 -0.02 5.33 -0.43
C THR A 124 -0.19 3.83 -0.65
N ILE A 125 -1.13 3.45 -1.51
CA ILE A 125 -1.30 2.05 -1.96
C ILE A 125 0.01 1.52 -2.56
N THR A 126 0.71 2.30 -3.37
CA THR A 126 1.98 1.90 -3.98
C THR A 126 3.08 1.67 -2.94
N GLN A 127 3.15 2.48 -1.89
CA GLN A 127 4.06 2.25 -0.76
C GLN A 127 3.72 0.96 -0.01
N GLN A 128 2.43 0.63 0.14
CA GLN A 128 2.00 -0.63 0.75
C GLN A 128 2.38 -1.83 -0.11
N VAL A 129 2.25 -1.74 -1.45
CA VAL A 129 2.76 -2.77 -2.38
C VAL A 129 4.26 -2.94 -2.21
N ALA A 130 5.04 -1.85 -2.24
CA ALA A 130 6.48 -1.92 -2.03
C ALA A 130 6.85 -2.61 -0.71
N LYS A 131 6.16 -2.27 0.37
CA LYS A 131 6.35 -2.88 1.69
C LYS A 131 6.05 -4.38 1.67
N ASN A 132 4.89 -4.78 1.16
CA ASN A 132 4.39 -6.15 1.27
C ASN A 132 5.17 -7.15 0.40
N PHE A 133 5.66 -6.69 -0.77
CA PHE A 133 6.35 -7.57 -1.72
C PHE A 133 7.87 -7.54 -1.61
N LEU A 134 8.44 -6.40 -1.21
CA LEU A 134 9.85 -6.12 -1.43
C LEU A 134 10.64 -5.90 -0.14
N LEU A 135 9.96 -5.65 0.98
CA LEU A 135 10.62 -5.27 2.22
C LEU A 135 10.23 -6.19 3.38
N THR A 136 11.02 -6.13 4.45
CA THR A 136 10.74 -6.86 5.69
C THR A 136 9.74 -6.10 6.57
N ASN A 137 9.15 -6.79 7.55
CA ASN A 137 8.20 -6.18 8.51
C ASN A 137 8.88 -5.34 9.60
N GLU A 138 10.17 -5.08 9.51
CA GLU A 138 10.90 -4.25 10.46
C GLU A 138 10.36 -2.82 10.47
N VAL A 139 10.18 -2.24 11.66
CA VAL A 139 9.73 -0.86 11.82
C VAL A 139 10.95 0.04 11.95
N SER A 140 11.42 0.60 10.83
CA SER A 140 12.59 1.49 10.78
C SER A 140 12.37 2.66 9.82
N ILE A 141 13.11 3.75 10.06
CA ILE A 141 13.14 4.91 9.13
C ILE A 141 13.75 4.50 7.80
N ASP A 142 14.78 3.67 7.82
CA ASP A 142 15.46 3.16 6.62
C ASP A 142 14.49 2.40 5.72
N ARG A 143 13.67 1.51 6.32
CA ARG A 143 12.60 0.85 5.59
C ARG A 143 11.61 1.84 4.98
N LYS A 144 11.24 2.90 5.70
CA LYS A 144 10.29 3.90 5.20
C LYS A 144 10.86 4.71 4.03
N ILE A 145 12.16 4.98 4.03
CA ILE A 145 12.85 5.60 2.90
C ILE A 145 12.87 4.65 1.70
N LYS A 146 13.21 3.36 1.91
CA LYS A 146 13.19 2.34 0.86
C LYS A 146 11.78 2.17 0.26
N GLU A 147 10.72 2.16 1.08
CA GLU A 147 9.32 2.16 0.60
C GLU A 147 9.03 3.32 -0.36
N ALA A 148 9.43 4.54 0.01
CA ALA A 148 9.19 5.72 -0.80
C ALA A 148 9.95 5.66 -2.14
N LEU A 149 11.22 5.27 -2.12
CA LEU A 149 12.03 5.12 -3.33
C LEU A 149 11.50 4.02 -4.25
N LEU A 150 11.10 2.87 -3.68
CA LEU A 150 10.49 1.77 -4.43
C LEU A 150 9.15 2.17 -5.02
N ALA A 151 8.30 2.89 -4.27
CA ALA A 151 7.03 3.37 -4.77
C ALA A 151 7.19 4.23 -6.03
N LEU A 152 8.17 5.16 -6.04
CA LEU A 152 8.48 5.98 -7.22
C LEU A 152 8.98 5.13 -8.42
N ARG A 153 9.74 4.05 -8.15
CA ARG A 153 10.22 3.16 -9.22
C ARG A 153 9.09 2.27 -9.76
N ILE A 154 8.24 1.74 -8.89
CA ILE A 154 7.08 0.91 -9.25
C ILE A 154 6.15 1.70 -10.17
N GLU A 155 5.80 2.94 -9.81
CA GLU A 155 4.90 3.79 -10.61
C GLU A 155 5.44 4.13 -12.00
N ARG A 156 6.76 4.14 -12.17
CA ARG A 156 7.37 4.33 -13.51
C ARG A 156 7.31 3.09 -14.39
N THR A 157 7.02 1.93 -13.81
CA THR A 157 7.17 0.63 -14.47
C THR A 157 5.85 -0.10 -14.61
N LEU A 158 4.93 0.08 -13.66
CA LEU A 158 3.62 -0.55 -13.62
C LEU A 158 2.51 0.48 -13.81
N SER A 159 1.43 0.07 -14.46
CA SER A 159 0.21 0.88 -14.52
C SER A 159 -0.50 0.94 -13.15
N LYS A 160 -1.38 1.90 -12.97
CA LYS A 160 -2.20 2.05 -11.76
C LYS A 160 -3.08 0.82 -11.51
N GLU A 161 -3.64 0.27 -12.57
CA GLU A 161 -4.46 -0.95 -12.54
C GLU A 161 -3.64 -2.14 -12.03
N LYS A 162 -2.40 -2.31 -12.53
CA LYS A 162 -1.52 -3.39 -12.08
C LYS A 162 -1.10 -3.22 -10.61
N ILE A 163 -0.86 -2.01 -10.15
CA ILE A 163 -0.55 -1.73 -8.75
C ILE A 163 -1.75 -2.06 -7.86
N LEU A 164 -2.98 -1.70 -8.26
CA LEU A 164 -4.21 -2.06 -7.55
C LEU A 164 -4.44 -3.57 -7.54
N GLU A 165 -4.22 -4.24 -8.67
CA GLU A 165 -4.29 -5.70 -8.75
C GLU A 165 -3.37 -6.35 -7.71
N LEU A 166 -2.10 -5.96 -7.69
CA LEU A 166 -1.13 -6.47 -6.72
C LEU A 166 -1.58 -6.17 -5.28
N TYR A 167 -2.01 -4.96 -5.00
CA TYR A 167 -2.48 -4.55 -3.69
C TYR A 167 -3.65 -5.39 -3.20
N LEU A 168 -4.71 -5.48 -4.00
CA LEU A 168 -5.96 -6.15 -3.63
C LEU A 168 -5.82 -7.68 -3.52
N ASN A 169 -4.84 -8.26 -4.21
CA ASN A 169 -4.52 -9.68 -4.09
C ASN A 169 -3.65 -10.02 -2.87
N GLU A 170 -2.90 -9.06 -2.32
CA GLU A 170 -1.89 -9.31 -1.27
C GLU A 170 -2.23 -8.71 0.10
N ILE A 171 -3.12 -7.72 0.15
CA ILE A 171 -3.42 -7.02 1.39
C ILE A 171 -3.94 -7.98 2.48
N PHE A 172 -3.33 -7.90 3.67
CA PHE A 172 -3.80 -8.64 4.83
C PHE A 172 -5.04 -7.96 5.44
N LEU A 173 -6.12 -8.70 5.54
CA LEU A 173 -7.43 -8.22 6.00
C LEU A 173 -7.89 -8.85 7.32
N GLY A 174 -6.94 -9.43 8.09
CA GLY A 174 -7.27 -10.13 9.33
C GLY A 174 -7.76 -11.56 9.10
N TYR A 175 -7.97 -12.31 10.19
CA TYR A 175 -8.53 -13.67 10.16
C TYR A 175 -7.92 -14.57 9.08
N ARG A 176 -6.58 -14.58 8.96
CA ARG A 176 -5.79 -15.30 7.93
C ARG A 176 -6.20 -14.99 6.49
N SER A 177 -6.83 -13.85 6.23
CA SER A 177 -7.32 -13.46 4.91
C SER A 177 -6.29 -12.58 4.22
N TYR A 178 -5.65 -13.11 3.19
CA TYR A 178 -4.78 -12.39 2.29
C TYR A 178 -5.48 -12.20 0.94
N GLY A 179 -5.68 -10.94 0.55
CA GLY A 179 -6.43 -10.53 -0.63
C GLY A 179 -7.94 -10.53 -0.40
N ILE A 180 -8.61 -9.80 -1.29
CA ILE A 180 -10.06 -9.51 -1.21
C ILE A 180 -10.94 -10.75 -1.42
N VAL A 181 -10.51 -11.70 -2.26
CA VAL A 181 -11.28 -12.90 -2.57
C VAL A 181 -11.37 -13.80 -1.34
N VAL A 182 -10.23 -14.04 -0.69
CA VAL A 182 -10.17 -14.87 0.53
C VAL A 182 -10.92 -14.18 1.68
N ALA A 183 -10.81 -12.84 1.78
CA ALA A 183 -11.55 -12.09 2.79
C ALA A 183 -13.06 -12.16 2.57
N ALA A 184 -13.56 -12.02 1.34
CA ALA A 184 -14.97 -12.16 1.01
C ALA A 184 -15.52 -13.55 1.40
N GLN A 185 -14.75 -14.60 1.10
CA GLN A 185 -15.10 -15.96 1.45
C GLN A 185 -15.09 -16.21 2.95
N ASN A 186 -14.04 -15.76 3.66
CA ASN A 186 -13.88 -16.03 5.09
C ASN A 186 -14.88 -15.25 5.96
N TYR A 187 -15.18 -13.99 5.63
CA TYR A 187 -16.07 -13.15 6.42
C TYR A 187 -17.55 -13.32 6.07
N PHE A 188 -17.86 -13.56 4.79
CA PHE A 188 -19.25 -13.52 4.31
C PHE A 188 -19.69 -14.79 3.60
N ASN A 189 -18.78 -15.75 3.33
CA ASN A 189 -19.02 -16.95 2.52
C ASN A 189 -19.61 -16.61 1.14
N LYS A 190 -19.06 -15.57 0.50
CA LYS A 190 -19.53 -15.04 -0.78
C LYS A 190 -18.36 -14.84 -1.76
N SER A 191 -18.67 -14.84 -3.05
CA SER A 191 -17.80 -14.29 -4.07
C SER A 191 -17.75 -12.75 -3.96
N ILE A 192 -16.73 -12.12 -4.54
CA ILE A 192 -16.59 -10.67 -4.49
C ILE A 192 -17.72 -9.93 -5.23
N ASP A 193 -18.34 -10.57 -6.23
CA ASP A 193 -19.45 -10.01 -7.02
C ASP A 193 -20.78 -10.01 -6.25
N GLU A 194 -20.90 -10.85 -5.22
CA GLU A 194 -22.10 -10.98 -4.39
C GLU A 194 -22.07 -10.06 -3.17
N LEU A 195 -20.97 -9.31 -2.97
CA LEU A 195 -20.81 -8.45 -1.81
C LEU A 195 -21.76 -7.26 -1.86
N LYS A 196 -22.44 -7.01 -0.76
CA LYS A 196 -23.22 -5.80 -0.55
C LYS A 196 -22.31 -4.60 -0.26
N ILE A 197 -22.78 -3.39 -0.49
CA ILE A 197 -22.03 -2.14 -0.22
C ILE A 197 -21.49 -2.09 1.22
N SER A 198 -22.30 -2.55 2.20
CA SER A 198 -21.88 -2.60 3.60
C SER A 198 -20.74 -3.57 3.86
N GLU A 199 -20.73 -4.71 3.17
CA GLU A 199 -19.67 -5.73 3.26
C GLU A 199 -18.39 -5.24 2.57
N ILE A 200 -18.51 -4.56 1.43
CA ILE A 200 -17.40 -3.89 0.74
C ILE A 200 -16.77 -2.82 1.64
N ALA A 201 -17.60 -1.98 2.26
CA ALA A 201 -17.12 -0.92 3.16
C ALA A 201 -16.42 -1.50 4.40
N PHE A 202 -16.93 -2.62 4.93
CA PHE A 202 -16.28 -3.36 6.00
C PHE A 202 -14.89 -3.85 5.59
N LEU A 203 -14.77 -4.56 4.45
CA LEU A 203 -13.48 -5.04 3.95
C LEU A 203 -12.48 -3.90 3.73
N ALA A 204 -12.92 -2.79 3.13
CA ALA A 204 -12.09 -1.62 2.88
C ALA A 204 -11.63 -0.90 4.18
N GLY A 205 -12.32 -1.11 5.29
CA GLY A 205 -11.93 -0.58 6.61
C GLY A 205 -10.87 -1.40 7.34
N LEU A 206 -10.74 -2.68 7.02
CA LEU A 206 -9.85 -3.63 7.72
C LEU A 206 -8.35 -3.29 7.66
N PRO A 207 -7.78 -2.78 6.56
CA PRO A 207 -6.34 -2.51 6.48
C PRO A 207 -5.81 -1.59 7.58
N LYS A 208 -6.65 -0.71 8.13
CA LYS A 208 -6.29 0.21 9.23
C LYS A 208 -5.97 -0.49 10.55
N GLY A 209 -6.42 -1.72 10.71
CA GLY A 209 -6.19 -2.50 11.93
C GLY A 209 -6.76 -3.91 11.79
N PRO A 210 -6.18 -4.74 10.91
CA PRO A 210 -6.77 -6.02 10.52
C PRO A 210 -6.96 -6.98 11.69
N ASN A 211 -6.11 -6.90 12.71
CA ASN A 211 -6.23 -7.72 13.92
C ASN A 211 -7.18 -7.13 14.98
N ASN A 212 -7.60 -5.87 14.83
CA ASN A 212 -8.42 -5.17 15.82
C ASN A 212 -9.86 -4.94 15.36
N TYR A 213 -10.11 -4.97 14.06
CA TYR A 213 -11.42 -4.63 13.48
C TYR A 213 -12.18 -5.82 12.94
N HIS A 214 -11.55 -7.02 12.85
CA HIS A 214 -12.30 -8.20 12.48
C HIS A 214 -13.18 -8.68 13.65
N PRO A 215 -14.40 -9.16 13.37
CA PRO A 215 -15.39 -9.53 14.40
C PRO A 215 -15.22 -10.95 14.96
N ILE A 216 -14.24 -11.70 14.49
CA ILE A 216 -14.04 -13.14 14.78
C ILE A 216 -12.83 -13.32 15.68
#